data_f8c3af49575fab649f95d18d3c1fc829
#
_entry.id   f8c3af49575fab649f95d18d3c1fc829
#
_cell.length_a   1.000
_cell.length_b   1.000
_cell.length_c   1.000
_cell.angle_alpha   90.00
_cell.angle_beta   90.00
_cell.angle_gamma   90.00
#
_symmetry.space_group_name_H-M   'P 1'
#
loop_
_entity.id
_entity.type
_entity.pdbx_description
1 polymer ?
#
loop_
_entity_poly.entity_id
_entity_poly.type
_entity_poly.pdbx_seq_one_letter_code
_entity_poly.pdbx_strand_id
1 'polypeptide(L)'
;MNRMTRCALLATAVFLATAPLPAIAATAPPAAAAADTITFDQYRDWRMHFIEQRQTQIAAELAEKDLSATRRESLQRQKAYYDYFAAMSPAERDRRFRDRFDQIDTDHDGVIDPAERTAWHDKQRAYYDRSNYRRDLATDNLGKR
;
A
#
# COMPACT_ATOMS: atom_id res chain seq x y z
N MET A 1 -12.35 -74.01 -47.83
CA MET A 1 -11.11 -74.69 -47.37
C MET A 1 -10.11 -73.65 -46.99
N ASN A 2 -9.67 -73.75 -45.73
CA ASN A 2 -8.41 -73.27 -45.19
C ASN A 2 -8.24 -71.74 -45.05
N ARG A 3 -7.66 -71.25 -44.02
CA ARG A 3 -7.12 -71.65 -42.70
C ARG A 3 -7.00 -70.44 -41.89
N MET A 4 -7.33 -70.58 -40.66
CA MET A 4 -7.00 -69.60 -39.57
C MET A 4 -5.50 -69.22 -39.54
N THR A 5 -5.17 -67.94 -39.32
CA THR A 5 -3.95 -67.59 -38.67
C THR A 5 -4.25 -66.46 -37.68
N ARG A 6 -4.20 -66.81 -36.39
CA ARG A 6 -4.32 -65.89 -35.27
C ARG A 6 -2.99 -65.21 -35.11
N CYS A 7 -2.92 -63.87 -35.23
CA CYS A 7 -1.81 -63.09 -34.72
C CYS A 7 -2.25 -62.46 -33.39
N ALA A 8 -1.62 -62.89 -32.30
CA ALA A 8 -1.74 -62.32 -30.99
C ALA A 8 -0.90 -61.05 -30.93
N LEU A 9 -1.51 -59.87 -30.76
CA LEU A 9 -0.83 -58.64 -30.46
C LEU A 9 -0.77 -58.47 -28.92
N LEU A 10 0.43 -58.61 -28.37
CA LEU A 10 0.75 -58.28 -26.99
C LEU A 10 0.73 -56.75 -26.82
N ALA A 11 -0.29 -56.23 -26.16
CA ALA A 11 -0.35 -54.83 -25.75
C ALA A 11 0.44 -54.69 -24.46
N THR A 12 1.64 -54.10 -24.54
CA THR A 12 2.44 -53.68 -23.39
C THR A 12 1.85 -52.41 -22.83
N ALA A 13 1.13 -52.48 -21.73
CA ALA A 13 0.67 -51.28 -20.99
C ALA A 13 1.84 -50.66 -20.22
N VAL A 14 2.32 -49.49 -20.67
CA VAL A 14 3.24 -48.67 -19.94
C VAL A 14 2.46 -47.88 -18.88
N PHE A 15 2.55 -48.28 -17.64
CA PHE A 15 2.06 -47.50 -16.50
C PHE A 15 2.98 -46.31 -16.26
N LEU A 16 2.61 -45.12 -16.72
CA LEU A 16 3.22 -43.87 -16.24
C LEU A 16 2.70 -43.60 -14.82
N ALA A 17 3.57 -43.84 -13.83
CA ALA A 17 3.34 -43.44 -12.46
C ALA A 17 3.47 -41.92 -12.39
N THR A 18 2.37 -41.19 -12.40
CA THR A 18 2.32 -39.77 -12.06
C THR A 18 2.47 -39.65 -10.53
N ALA A 19 3.66 -39.30 -10.06
CA ALA A 19 3.88 -38.94 -8.67
C ALA A 19 3.12 -37.63 -8.36
N PRO A 20 2.28 -37.56 -7.31
CA PRO A 20 1.66 -36.32 -6.90
C PRO A 20 2.77 -35.37 -6.38
N LEU A 21 2.87 -34.19 -6.98
CA LEU A 21 3.69 -33.11 -6.43
C LEU A 21 3.14 -32.74 -5.04
N PRO A 22 3.98 -32.56 -4.01
CA PRO A 22 3.51 -32.07 -2.74
C PRO A 22 2.96 -30.66 -2.95
N ALA A 23 1.66 -30.50 -2.70
CA ALA A 23 1.04 -29.21 -2.57
C ALA A 23 1.75 -28.49 -1.42
N ILE A 24 2.51 -27.41 -1.72
CA ILE A 24 3.00 -26.49 -0.70
C ILE A 24 1.73 -25.86 -0.12
N ALA A 25 1.29 -26.35 1.02
CA ALA A 25 0.23 -25.72 1.78
C ALA A 25 0.75 -24.33 2.15
N ALA A 26 0.21 -23.29 1.53
CA ALA A 26 0.40 -21.92 1.98
C ALA A 26 -0.07 -21.90 3.44
N THR A 27 0.89 -21.75 4.37
CA THR A 27 0.60 -21.67 5.79
C THR A 27 -0.16 -20.37 6.00
N ALA A 28 -1.47 -20.46 6.23
CA ALA A 28 -2.26 -19.30 6.60
C ALA A 28 -1.62 -18.65 7.84
N PRO A 29 -1.47 -17.31 7.87
CA PRO A 29 -0.90 -16.65 9.02
C PRO A 29 -1.73 -16.99 10.28
N PRO A 30 -1.09 -17.10 11.46
CA PRO A 30 -1.80 -17.39 12.69
C PRO A 30 -2.89 -16.35 12.92
N ALA A 31 -4.06 -16.79 13.39
CA ALA A 31 -5.27 -15.95 13.54
C ALA A 31 -5.04 -14.64 14.34
N ALA A 32 -4.03 -14.60 15.22
CA ALA A 32 -3.63 -13.39 15.94
C ALA A 32 -2.94 -12.35 15.04
N ALA A 33 -2.23 -12.77 14.00
CA ALA A 33 -1.61 -11.86 13.03
C ALA A 33 -2.67 -11.27 12.08
N ALA A 34 -3.71 -12.04 11.75
CA ALA A 34 -4.83 -11.58 10.92
C ALA A 34 -5.68 -10.48 11.59
N ALA A 35 -5.70 -10.40 12.93
CA ALA A 35 -6.47 -9.39 13.67
C ALA A 35 -5.83 -7.99 13.64
N ASP A 36 -4.54 -7.88 13.29
CA ASP A 36 -3.79 -6.61 13.29
C ASP A 36 -3.33 -6.19 11.87
N THR A 37 -3.82 -6.85 10.85
CA THR A 37 -3.56 -6.51 9.45
C THR A 37 -4.60 -5.53 8.92
N ILE A 38 -4.21 -4.73 7.92
CA ILE A 38 -5.07 -3.72 7.27
C ILE A 38 -5.26 -4.12 5.82
N THR A 39 -6.50 -4.42 5.42
CA THR A 39 -6.85 -4.65 4.01
C THR A 39 -6.87 -3.34 3.22
N PHE A 40 -6.85 -3.43 1.89
CA PHE A 40 -6.98 -2.23 1.05
C PHE A 40 -8.28 -1.45 1.31
N ASP A 41 -9.40 -2.12 1.53
CA ASP A 41 -10.68 -1.43 1.80
C ASP A 41 -10.63 -0.65 3.12
N GLN A 42 -10.09 -1.24 4.18
CA GLN A 42 -9.88 -0.56 5.47
C GLN A 42 -8.92 0.63 5.32
N TYR A 43 -7.84 0.46 4.56
CA TYR A 43 -6.90 1.54 4.26
C TYR A 43 -7.56 2.68 3.49
N ARG A 44 -8.34 2.37 2.45
CA ARG A 44 -9.09 3.34 1.65
C ARG A 44 -10.06 4.15 2.52
N ASP A 45 -10.86 3.46 3.32
CA ASP A 45 -11.88 4.08 4.18
C ASP A 45 -11.23 4.98 5.24
N TRP A 46 -10.13 4.52 5.86
CA TRP A 46 -9.34 5.34 6.77
C TRP A 46 -8.77 6.59 6.06
N ARG A 47 -8.24 6.45 4.84
CA ARG A 47 -7.72 7.58 4.06
C ARG A 47 -8.80 8.60 3.73
N MET A 48 -9.99 8.17 3.37
CA MET A 48 -11.11 9.06 3.09
C MET A 48 -11.51 9.84 4.34
N HIS A 49 -11.70 9.16 5.44
CA HIS A 49 -12.03 9.80 6.72
C HIS A 49 -10.95 10.81 7.16
N PHE A 50 -9.68 10.45 6.98
CA PHE A 50 -8.57 11.36 7.27
C PHE A 50 -8.63 12.65 6.41
N ILE A 51 -8.92 12.54 5.11
CA ILE A 51 -9.06 13.70 4.21
C ILE A 51 -10.18 14.61 4.69
N GLU A 52 -11.35 14.05 5.00
CA GLU A 52 -12.52 14.80 5.49
C GLU A 52 -12.23 15.52 6.82
N GLN A 53 -11.61 14.82 7.76
CA GLN A 53 -11.19 15.41 9.03
C GLN A 53 -10.21 16.58 8.81
N ARG A 54 -9.22 16.40 7.94
CA ARG A 54 -8.25 17.46 7.66
C ARG A 54 -8.88 18.67 6.98
N GLN A 55 -9.82 18.48 6.06
CA GLN A 55 -10.56 19.59 5.46
C GLN A 55 -11.33 20.38 6.53
N THR A 56 -12.03 19.68 7.43
CA THR A 56 -12.78 20.30 8.54
C THR A 56 -11.84 21.08 9.48
N GLN A 57 -10.72 20.49 9.88
CA GLN A 57 -9.73 21.15 10.75
C GLN A 57 -9.15 22.41 10.10
N ILE A 58 -8.74 22.31 8.83
CA ILE A 58 -8.16 23.43 8.10
C ILE A 58 -9.20 24.56 7.93
N ALA A 59 -10.45 24.22 7.67
CA ALA A 59 -11.52 25.21 7.56
C ALA A 59 -11.74 25.94 8.89
N ALA A 60 -11.73 25.22 10.01
CA ALA A 60 -11.86 25.79 11.34
C ALA A 60 -10.68 26.71 11.67
N GLU A 61 -9.44 26.27 11.43
CA GLU A 61 -8.23 27.10 11.65
C GLU A 61 -8.25 28.35 10.76
N LEU A 62 -8.68 28.25 9.49
CA LEU A 62 -8.77 29.43 8.61
C LEU A 62 -9.81 30.47 9.04
N ALA A 63 -10.80 30.05 9.84
CA ALA A 63 -11.83 30.95 10.39
C ALA A 63 -11.33 31.75 11.62
N GLU A 64 -10.17 31.41 12.18
CA GLU A 64 -9.57 32.15 13.29
C GLU A 64 -9.17 33.57 12.87
N LYS A 65 -9.46 34.56 13.76
CA LYS A 65 -9.25 35.98 13.44
C LYS A 65 -7.77 36.40 13.46
N ASP A 66 -6.99 35.77 14.34
CA ASP A 66 -5.61 36.21 14.66
C ASP A 66 -4.52 35.38 13.97
N LEU A 67 -4.86 34.78 12.82
CA LEU A 67 -3.89 34.03 12.02
C LEU A 67 -2.85 34.95 11.38
N SER A 68 -1.58 34.63 11.58
CA SER A 68 -0.50 35.28 10.81
C SER A 68 -0.65 35.00 9.30
N ALA A 69 -0.15 35.92 8.47
CA ALA A 69 -0.18 35.77 7.02
C ALA A 69 0.49 34.46 6.57
N THR A 70 1.64 34.13 7.13
CA THR A 70 2.39 32.89 6.83
C THR A 70 1.57 31.64 7.18
N ARG A 71 0.91 31.61 8.35
CA ARG A 71 0.07 30.48 8.75
C ARG A 71 -1.12 30.34 7.84
N ARG A 72 -1.80 31.45 7.51
CA ARG A 72 -2.95 31.47 6.57
C ARG A 72 -2.55 30.90 5.21
N GLU A 73 -1.44 31.35 4.65
CA GLU A 73 -0.95 30.85 3.36
C GLU A 73 -0.61 29.36 3.41
N SER A 74 0.02 28.88 4.50
CA SER A 74 0.29 27.46 4.70
C SER A 74 -1.00 26.63 4.74
N LEU A 75 -2.03 27.09 5.46
CA LEU A 75 -3.32 26.43 5.54
C LEU A 75 -4.05 26.42 4.20
N GLN A 76 -3.97 27.50 3.43
CA GLN A 76 -4.55 27.58 2.07
C GLN A 76 -3.91 26.56 1.12
N ARG A 77 -2.59 26.37 1.17
CA ARG A 77 -1.90 25.32 0.39
C ARG A 77 -2.34 23.93 0.81
N GLN A 78 -2.47 23.69 2.12
CA GLN A 78 -2.97 22.41 2.62
C GLN A 78 -4.42 22.18 2.19
N LYS A 79 -5.28 23.19 2.28
CA LYS A 79 -6.67 23.11 1.82
C LYS A 79 -6.73 22.71 0.36
N ALA A 80 -5.99 23.39 -0.51
CA ALA A 80 -5.97 23.11 -1.94
C ALA A 80 -5.54 21.65 -2.23
N TYR A 81 -4.60 21.11 -1.48
CA TYR A 81 -4.19 19.71 -1.60
C TYR A 81 -5.31 18.73 -1.25
N TYR A 82 -6.00 18.92 -0.12
CA TYR A 82 -7.08 18.02 0.29
C TYR A 82 -8.33 18.18 -0.57
N ASP A 83 -8.65 19.40 -1.01
CA ASP A 83 -9.75 19.66 -1.93
C ASP A 83 -9.52 18.98 -3.29
N TYR A 84 -8.28 18.99 -3.79
CA TYR A 84 -7.91 18.28 -5.00
C TYR A 84 -8.18 16.77 -4.88
N PHE A 85 -7.81 16.15 -3.75
CA PHE A 85 -8.11 14.73 -3.50
C PHE A 85 -9.62 14.44 -3.40
N ALA A 86 -10.36 15.31 -2.74
CA ALA A 86 -11.80 15.17 -2.59
C ALA A 86 -12.54 15.30 -3.95
N ALA A 87 -12.03 16.16 -4.83
CA ALA A 87 -12.61 16.39 -6.16
C ALA A 87 -12.29 15.30 -7.20
N MET A 88 -11.34 14.40 -6.92
CA MET A 88 -11.03 13.28 -7.83
C MET A 88 -12.22 12.35 -8.01
N SER A 89 -12.33 11.74 -9.19
CA SER A 89 -13.24 10.62 -9.38
C SER A 89 -12.92 9.47 -8.43
N PRO A 90 -13.91 8.67 -7.99
CA PRO A 90 -13.65 7.51 -7.13
C PRO A 90 -12.56 6.58 -7.69
N ALA A 91 -12.61 6.28 -8.99
CA ALA A 91 -11.66 5.39 -9.65
C ALA A 91 -10.22 5.95 -9.66
N GLU A 92 -10.05 7.26 -9.86
CA GLU A 92 -8.74 7.91 -9.83
C GLU A 92 -8.16 7.94 -8.42
N ARG A 93 -8.99 8.27 -7.43
CA ARG A 93 -8.63 8.28 -6.02
C ARG A 93 -8.23 6.89 -5.52
N ASP A 94 -9.03 5.86 -5.88
CA ASP A 94 -8.73 4.46 -5.52
C ASP A 94 -7.41 3.99 -6.13
N ARG A 95 -7.10 4.38 -7.37
CA ARG A 95 -5.79 4.08 -7.98
C ARG A 95 -4.65 4.68 -7.17
N ARG A 96 -4.73 5.95 -6.79
CA ARG A 96 -3.69 6.60 -5.96
C ARG A 96 -3.55 5.99 -4.57
N PHE A 97 -4.66 5.54 -3.99
CA PHE A 97 -4.63 4.83 -2.71
C PHE A 97 -4.02 3.45 -2.89
N ARG A 98 -4.31 2.74 -3.99
CA ARG A 98 -3.69 1.46 -4.31
C ARG A 98 -2.18 1.61 -4.50
N ASP A 99 -1.75 2.56 -5.31
CA ASP A 99 -0.32 2.83 -5.51
C ASP A 99 0.42 3.09 -4.18
N ARG A 100 -0.23 3.72 -3.22
CA ARG A 100 0.35 3.95 -1.90
C ARG A 100 0.28 2.72 -1.00
N PHE A 101 -0.81 1.97 -1.06
CA PHE A 101 -0.97 0.71 -0.34
C PHE A 101 0.12 -0.28 -0.75
N ASP A 102 0.31 -0.49 -2.04
CA ASP A 102 1.31 -1.41 -2.61
C ASP A 102 2.77 -1.01 -2.29
N GLN A 103 3.03 0.27 -1.96
CA GLN A 103 4.32 0.72 -1.45
C GLN A 103 4.58 0.34 0.01
N ILE A 104 3.53 0.05 0.77
CA ILE A 104 3.57 -0.35 2.18
C ILE A 104 3.51 -1.87 2.28
N ASP A 105 2.59 -2.50 1.56
CA ASP A 105 2.45 -3.93 1.34
C ASP A 105 3.64 -4.41 0.47
N THR A 106 4.73 -4.77 1.10
CA THR A 106 6.01 -5.04 0.42
C THR A 106 6.15 -6.46 -0.08
N ASP A 107 5.44 -7.40 0.51
CA ASP A 107 5.38 -8.80 0.08
C ASP A 107 4.19 -9.10 -0.85
N HIS A 108 3.31 -8.08 -1.04
CA HIS A 108 2.16 -8.12 -1.94
C HIS A 108 1.16 -9.25 -1.61
N ASP A 109 0.97 -9.52 -0.31
CA ASP A 109 -0.01 -10.51 0.15
C ASP A 109 -1.46 -9.94 0.22
N GLY A 110 -1.61 -8.63 -0.04
CA GLY A 110 -2.89 -7.92 -0.11
C GLY A 110 -3.34 -7.32 1.22
N VAL A 111 -2.52 -7.38 2.25
CA VAL A 111 -2.75 -6.73 3.53
C VAL A 111 -1.48 -6.01 4.00
N ILE A 112 -1.62 -4.97 4.80
CA ILE A 112 -0.49 -4.32 5.46
C ILE A 112 -0.41 -4.89 6.89
N ASP A 113 0.67 -5.57 7.18
CA ASP A 113 0.94 -6.16 8.48
C ASP A 113 1.65 -5.18 9.45
N PRO A 114 1.81 -5.51 10.75
CA PRO A 114 2.50 -4.66 11.72
C PRO A 114 3.98 -4.40 11.39
N ALA A 115 4.69 -5.35 10.78
CA ALA A 115 6.11 -5.18 10.43
C ALA A 115 6.27 -4.20 9.28
N GLU A 116 5.41 -4.28 8.27
CA GLU A 116 5.36 -3.36 7.14
C GLU A 116 4.99 -1.94 7.56
N ARG A 117 4.00 -1.80 8.47
CA ARG A 117 3.67 -0.50 9.06
C ARG A 117 4.87 0.12 9.77
N THR A 118 5.59 -0.66 10.56
CA THR A 118 6.80 -0.21 11.26
C THR A 118 7.88 0.22 10.28
N ALA A 119 8.21 -0.63 9.30
CA ALA A 119 9.18 -0.34 8.25
C ALA A 119 8.82 0.93 7.45
N TRP A 120 7.53 1.09 7.14
CA TRP A 120 7.04 2.29 6.48
C TRP A 120 7.24 3.56 7.33
N HIS A 121 6.89 3.52 8.62
CA HIS A 121 7.11 4.64 9.53
C HIS A 121 8.58 5.01 9.67
N ASP A 122 9.46 4.04 9.76
CA ASP A 122 10.91 4.27 9.85
C ASP A 122 11.46 4.89 8.55
N LYS A 123 11.01 4.42 7.40
CA LYS A 123 11.33 5.01 6.09
C LYS A 123 10.87 6.48 6.00
N GLN A 124 9.66 6.79 6.47
CA GLN A 124 9.15 8.15 6.50
C GLN A 124 9.97 9.03 7.44
N ARG A 125 10.28 8.57 8.64
CA ARG A 125 11.11 9.28 9.62
C ARG A 125 12.48 9.60 9.03
N ALA A 126 13.17 8.61 8.48
CA ALA A 126 14.47 8.79 7.84
C ALA A 126 14.45 9.78 6.66
N TYR A 127 13.33 9.87 5.94
CA TYR A 127 13.15 10.87 4.88
C TYR A 127 13.03 12.28 5.44
N TYR A 128 12.24 12.49 6.49
CA TYR A 128 12.06 13.79 7.14
C TYR A 128 13.33 14.26 7.83
N ASP A 129 14.05 13.40 8.52
CA ASP A 129 15.32 13.72 9.16
C ASP A 129 16.35 14.19 8.14
N ARG A 130 16.45 13.50 7.01
CA ARG A 130 17.34 13.87 5.89
C ARG A 130 16.97 15.21 5.26
N SER A 131 15.68 15.50 5.12
CA SER A 131 15.19 16.75 4.52
C SER A 131 15.37 17.94 5.48
N ASN A 132 15.19 17.75 6.79
CA ASN A 132 15.47 18.75 7.81
C ASN A 132 16.97 19.05 7.87
N TYR A 133 17.83 18.04 7.92
CA TYR A 133 19.28 18.22 7.89
C TYR A 133 19.76 19.03 6.68
N ARG A 134 19.23 18.77 5.48
CA ARG A 134 19.56 19.56 4.27
C ARG A 134 19.11 21.01 4.39
N ARG A 135 17.96 21.26 5.02
CA ARG A 135 17.44 22.61 5.23
C ARG A 135 18.33 23.39 6.21
N ASP A 136 18.75 22.76 7.29
CA ASP A 136 19.62 23.36 8.31
C ASP A 136 21.00 23.74 7.72
N LEU A 137 21.59 22.85 6.90
CA LEU A 137 22.83 23.16 6.18
C LEU A 137 22.67 24.33 5.21
N ALA A 138 21.52 24.45 4.54
CA ALA A 138 21.28 25.56 3.62
C ALA A 138 21.16 26.91 4.36
N THR A 139 20.51 26.91 5.54
CA THR A 139 20.39 28.13 6.37
C THR A 139 21.70 28.55 7.02
N ASP A 140 22.54 27.60 7.46
CA ASP A 140 23.85 27.88 8.06
C ASP A 140 24.83 28.50 7.03
N ASN A 141 24.74 28.05 5.76
CA ASN A 141 25.54 28.62 4.68
C ASN A 141 25.11 30.04 4.26
N LEU A 142 23.84 30.39 4.45
CA LEU A 142 23.35 31.75 4.15
C LEU A 142 23.69 32.74 5.24
N GLY A 143 23.88 32.30 6.50
CA GLY A 143 24.28 33.15 7.63
C GLY A 143 25.77 33.47 7.68
N LYS A 144 26.60 32.85 6.86
CA LYS A 144 28.07 33.04 6.81
C LYS A 144 28.55 33.93 5.66
N ARG A 145 27.63 34.56 4.92
CA ARG A 145 27.92 35.56 3.88
C ARG A 145 27.53 36.95 4.33
#